data_abaf9ffe2406fd10f821d3d7c4819d19
#
_entry.id   abaf9ffe2406fd10f821d3d7c4819d19
#
_cell.length_a   1.000
_cell.length_b   1.000
_cell.length_c   1.000
_cell.angle_alpha   90.00
_cell.angle_beta   90.00
_cell.angle_gamma   90.00
#
_symmetry.space_group_name_H-M   'P 1'
#
loop_
_entity.id
_entity.type
_entity.pdbx_description
1 polymer ?
#
loop_
_entity_poly.entity_id
_entity_poly.type
_entity_poly.pdbx_seq_one_letter_code
_entity_poly.pdbx_strand_id
1 'polypeptide(L)'
;MVSTNDIRPGQSILVDGIIYQIIEYQHVKPGKGKAFVKTKLKNLTNGGVLDKTFRADEDVEQAYIDKQTFQYLYNDADKYFFMNADSYEQIELSKDQLNDKELLLKPNQEVTLSMYKGKPIDIQLPATINLLVTHSEPAVKGDSVNSNNKEVTCETGLTIQVPMFIEENDVIKIDTKAISYITRV
;
A
#
# COMPACT_ATOMS: atom_id res chain seq x y z
N MET A 1 -25.58 -3.05 8.75
CA MET A 1 -25.94 -3.28 7.33
C MET A 1 -26.37 -1.96 6.73
N VAL A 2 -26.11 -1.75 5.46
CA VAL A 2 -26.48 -0.54 4.70
C VAL A 2 -27.12 -0.99 3.39
N SER A 3 -28.15 -0.28 2.96
CA SER A 3 -28.78 -0.57 1.66
C SER A 3 -27.81 -0.26 0.53
N THR A 4 -27.81 -1.08 -0.52
CA THR A 4 -27.01 -0.83 -1.72
C THR A 4 -27.35 0.49 -2.41
N ASN A 5 -28.51 1.07 -2.13
CA ASN A 5 -28.88 2.41 -2.62
C ASN A 5 -28.13 3.55 -1.89
N ASP A 6 -27.66 3.28 -0.68
CA ASP A 6 -27.05 4.29 0.20
C ASP A 6 -25.51 4.23 0.22
N ILE A 7 -24.93 3.18 -0.36
CA ILE A 7 -23.46 3.06 -0.46
C ILE A 7 -22.88 4.11 -1.42
N ARG A 8 -21.65 4.54 -1.14
CA ARG A 8 -20.96 5.60 -1.91
C ARG A 8 -19.50 5.20 -2.15
N PRO A 9 -18.88 5.71 -3.22
CA PRO A 9 -17.43 5.59 -3.41
C PRO A 9 -16.64 6.06 -2.18
N GLY A 10 -15.59 5.34 -1.84
CA GLY A 10 -14.77 5.56 -0.65
C GLY A 10 -15.21 4.77 0.59
N GLN A 11 -16.44 4.33 0.67
CA GLN A 11 -16.90 3.45 1.74
C GLN A 11 -16.37 2.02 1.56
N SER A 12 -16.26 1.29 2.68
CA SER A 12 -15.87 -0.12 2.68
C SER A 12 -17.02 -1.01 3.07
N ILE A 13 -17.16 -2.13 2.36
CA ILE A 13 -18.19 -3.15 2.57
C ILE A 13 -17.56 -4.53 2.68
N LEU A 14 -18.24 -5.42 3.38
CA LEU A 14 -17.88 -6.84 3.46
C LEU A 14 -18.69 -7.61 2.41
N VAL A 15 -18.01 -8.35 1.56
CA VAL A 15 -18.61 -9.21 0.54
C VAL A 15 -17.95 -10.58 0.63
N ASP A 16 -18.73 -11.61 0.92
CA ASP A 16 -18.25 -13.00 1.05
C ASP A 16 -17.05 -13.12 2.05
N GLY A 17 -17.06 -12.34 3.14
CA GLY A 17 -16.00 -12.34 4.16
C GLY A 17 -14.75 -11.51 3.80
N ILE A 18 -14.73 -10.89 2.63
CA ILE A 18 -13.62 -10.06 2.15
C ILE A 18 -14.02 -8.57 2.20
N ILE A 19 -13.09 -7.73 2.62
CA ILE A 19 -13.32 -6.28 2.72
C ILE A 19 -12.95 -5.61 1.40
N TYR A 20 -13.91 -4.89 0.84
CA TYR A 20 -13.76 -4.12 -0.38
C TYR A 20 -14.03 -2.65 -0.15
N GLN A 21 -13.25 -1.79 -0.76
CA GLN A 21 -13.55 -0.37 -0.91
C GLN A 21 -14.31 -0.14 -2.22
N ILE A 22 -15.39 0.63 -2.16
CA ILE A 22 -16.15 1.02 -3.35
C ILE A 22 -15.37 2.10 -4.09
N ILE A 23 -14.97 1.82 -5.33
CA ILE A 23 -14.28 2.79 -6.20
C ILE A 23 -15.28 3.52 -7.08
N GLU A 24 -16.22 2.75 -7.68
CA GLU A 24 -17.26 3.30 -8.55
C GLU A 24 -18.62 2.77 -8.14
N TYR A 25 -19.63 3.60 -8.32
CA TYR A 25 -21.02 3.31 -7.98
C TYR A 25 -21.92 3.84 -9.09
N GLN A 26 -22.80 3.00 -9.60
CA GLN A 26 -23.80 3.38 -10.60
C GLN A 26 -25.14 2.71 -10.29
N HIS A 27 -26.15 3.52 -9.99
CA HIS A 27 -27.53 3.04 -9.85
C HIS A 27 -28.19 3.02 -11.23
N VAL A 28 -28.64 1.85 -11.66
CA VAL A 28 -29.28 1.64 -12.97
C VAL A 28 -30.75 1.31 -12.75
N LYS A 29 -31.64 2.13 -13.32
CA LYS A 29 -33.09 1.91 -13.36
C LYS A 29 -33.48 1.58 -14.80
N PRO A 30 -33.57 0.30 -15.17
CA PRO A 30 -33.98 -0.08 -16.53
C PRO A 30 -35.46 0.28 -16.72
N GLY A 31 -35.86 0.60 -17.97
CA GLY A 31 -37.24 0.91 -18.28
C GLY A 31 -38.19 -0.29 -18.09
N LYS A 32 -37.68 -1.50 -18.10
CA LYS A 32 -38.35 -2.76 -17.75
C LYS A 32 -37.42 -3.59 -16.87
N GLY A 33 -37.92 -4.10 -15.73
CA GLY A 33 -37.18 -4.92 -14.79
C GLY A 33 -36.87 -4.21 -13.48
N LYS A 34 -36.20 -4.94 -12.56
CA LYS A 34 -35.83 -4.40 -11.25
C LYS A 34 -34.58 -3.54 -11.36
N ALA A 35 -34.51 -2.46 -10.58
CA ALA A 35 -33.32 -1.65 -10.46
C ALA A 35 -32.16 -2.46 -9.87
N PHE A 36 -30.93 -2.10 -10.25
CA PHE A 36 -29.72 -2.70 -9.73
C PHE A 36 -28.59 -1.67 -9.59
N VAL A 37 -27.60 -2.02 -8.80
CA VAL A 37 -26.46 -1.17 -8.51
C VAL A 37 -25.19 -1.86 -9.05
N LYS A 38 -24.51 -1.22 -10.00
CA LYS A 38 -23.19 -1.64 -10.45
C LYS A 38 -22.14 -0.97 -9.59
N THR A 39 -21.19 -1.75 -9.11
CA THR A 39 -20.08 -1.25 -8.33
C THR A 39 -18.76 -1.79 -8.87
N LYS A 40 -17.72 -0.97 -8.79
CA LYS A 40 -16.33 -1.43 -8.90
C LYS A 40 -15.73 -1.44 -7.52
N LEU A 41 -15.23 -2.58 -7.10
CA LEU A 41 -14.78 -2.86 -5.74
C LEU A 41 -13.28 -3.16 -5.75
N LYS A 42 -12.52 -2.50 -4.86
CA LYS A 42 -11.11 -2.79 -4.64
C LYS A 42 -10.95 -3.61 -3.36
N ASN A 43 -10.39 -4.80 -3.46
CA ASN A 43 -10.03 -5.61 -2.32
C ASN A 43 -8.95 -4.89 -1.50
N LEU A 44 -9.20 -4.65 -0.20
CA LEU A 44 -8.26 -3.94 0.66
C LEU A 44 -7.09 -4.80 1.12
N THR A 45 -7.18 -6.12 0.99
CA THR A 45 -6.10 -7.03 1.39
C THR A 45 -5.05 -7.22 0.29
N ASN A 46 -5.49 -7.41 -0.97
CA ASN A 46 -4.59 -7.74 -2.08
C ASN A 46 -4.60 -6.71 -3.22
N GLY A 47 -5.38 -5.64 -3.10
CA GLY A 47 -5.48 -4.58 -4.10
C GLY A 47 -6.25 -4.93 -5.37
N GLY A 48 -6.69 -6.18 -5.52
CA GLY A 48 -7.44 -6.64 -6.70
C GLY A 48 -8.76 -5.87 -6.89
N VAL A 49 -9.13 -5.65 -8.14
CA VAL A 49 -10.37 -4.93 -8.49
C VAL A 49 -11.35 -5.88 -9.15
N LEU A 50 -12.60 -5.83 -8.73
CA LEU A 50 -13.69 -6.59 -9.34
C LEU A 50 -14.92 -5.72 -9.58
N ASP A 51 -15.68 -6.04 -10.61
CA ASP A 51 -17.00 -5.48 -10.86
C ASP A 51 -18.07 -6.39 -10.22
N LYS A 52 -18.92 -5.82 -9.36
CA LYS A 52 -20.04 -6.54 -8.74
C LYS A 52 -21.33 -5.77 -8.92
N THR A 53 -22.37 -6.51 -9.29
CA THR A 53 -23.74 -5.97 -9.40
C THR A 53 -24.58 -6.50 -8.25
N PHE A 54 -25.17 -5.58 -7.50
CA PHE A 54 -26.13 -5.85 -6.44
C PHE A 54 -27.55 -5.56 -6.91
N ARG A 55 -28.52 -6.23 -6.30
CA ARG A 55 -29.92 -5.81 -6.47
C ARG A 55 -30.12 -4.47 -5.77
N ALA A 56 -30.98 -3.60 -6.32
CA ALA A 56 -31.39 -2.43 -5.59
C ALA A 56 -32.14 -2.88 -4.32
N ASP A 57 -31.93 -2.15 -3.23
CA ASP A 57 -32.48 -2.45 -1.89
C ASP A 57 -31.92 -3.74 -1.23
N GLU A 58 -30.86 -4.34 -1.79
CA GLU A 58 -30.12 -5.40 -1.10
C GLU A 58 -29.30 -4.79 0.05
N ASP A 59 -29.23 -5.47 1.18
CA ASP A 59 -28.42 -5.05 2.31
C ASP A 59 -27.01 -5.64 2.21
N VAL A 60 -26.01 -4.79 2.42
CA VAL A 60 -24.61 -5.18 2.54
C VAL A 60 -24.05 -4.79 3.91
N GLU A 61 -23.11 -5.58 4.41
CA GLU A 61 -22.44 -5.25 5.66
C GLU A 61 -21.39 -4.17 5.41
N GLN A 62 -21.51 -3.04 6.10
CA GLN A 62 -20.52 -1.97 6.06
C GLN A 62 -19.32 -2.32 6.93
N ALA A 63 -18.12 -2.18 6.39
CA ALA A 63 -16.87 -2.35 7.11
C ALA A 63 -16.32 -0.97 7.51
N TYR A 64 -16.19 -0.73 8.80
CA TYR A 64 -15.55 0.48 9.32
C TYR A 64 -14.06 0.21 9.47
N ILE A 65 -13.27 0.93 8.66
CA ILE A 65 -11.82 0.85 8.67
C ILE A 65 -11.28 2.00 9.50
N ASP A 66 -10.55 1.65 10.55
CA ASP A 66 -9.84 2.60 11.39
C ASP A 66 -8.40 2.72 10.91
N LYS A 67 -7.94 3.96 10.70
CA LYS A 67 -6.57 4.25 10.30
C LYS A 67 -5.79 4.74 11.50
N GLN A 68 -4.74 4.02 11.84
CA GLN A 68 -3.90 4.31 12.99
C GLN A 68 -2.45 4.47 12.56
N THR A 69 -1.74 5.38 13.22
CA THR A 69 -0.30 5.61 13.00
C THR A 69 0.50 4.63 13.85
N PHE A 70 1.41 3.94 13.20
CA PHE A 70 2.36 3.02 13.81
C PHE A 70 3.78 3.41 13.45
N GLN A 71 4.72 3.05 14.30
CA GLN A 71 6.14 3.15 14.06
C GLN A 71 6.70 1.75 13.78
N TYR A 72 7.39 1.57 12.68
CA TYR A 72 8.12 0.33 12.43
C TYR A 72 9.33 0.26 13.35
N LEU A 73 9.51 -0.86 14.04
CA LEU A 73 10.59 -1.07 14.98
C LEU A 73 11.74 -1.87 14.36
N TYR A 74 11.48 -3.14 14.08
CA TYR A 74 12.44 -4.09 13.53
C TYR A 74 11.72 -5.29 12.91
N ASN A 75 12.48 -6.16 12.26
CA ASN A 75 12.00 -7.48 11.82
C ASN A 75 12.83 -8.60 12.45
N ASP A 76 12.19 -9.75 12.62
CA ASP A 76 12.81 -11.01 12.98
C ASP A 76 12.31 -12.09 12.01
N ALA A 77 13.20 -12.56 11.15
CA ALA A 77 12.84 -13.42 10.01
C ALA A 77 11.70 -12.82 9.17
N ASP A 78 10.56 -13.50 9.09
CA ASP A 78 9.39 -13.08 8.31
C ASP A 78 8.37 -12.27 9.12
N LYS A 79 8.70 -11.85 10.36
CA LYS A 79 7.86 -11.05 11.24
C LYS A 79 8.38 -9.64 11.35
N TYR A 80 7.48 -8.68 11.21
CA TYR A 80 7.74 -7.24 11.26
C TYR A 80 6.97 -6.64 12.41
N PHE A 81 7.67 -5.95 13.30
CA PHE A 81 7.12 -5.40 14.55
C PHE A 81 6.87 -3.91 14.42
N PHE A 82 5.67 -3.53 14.81
CA PHE A 82 5.20 -2.15 14.77
C PHE A 82 4.65 -1.76 16.13
N MET A 83 4.83 -0.50 16.52
CA MET A 83 4.30 0.07 17.75
C MET A 83 3.30 1.17 17.41
N ASN A 84 2.12 1.12 17.99
CA ASN A 84 1.13 2.17 17.85
C ASN A 84 1.67 3.48 18.47
N ALA A 85 1.57 4.59 17.74
CA ALA A 85 2.13 5.87 18.16
C ALA A 85 1.41 6.48 19.39
N ASP A 86 0.13 6.13 19.60
CA ASP A 86 -0.69 6.67 20.67
C ASP A 86 -0.77 5.73 21.90
N SER A 87 -1.03 4.44 21.66
CA SER A 87 -1.23 3.45 22.74
C SER A 87 0.04 2.73 23.16
N TYR A 88 1.11 2.81 22.36
CA TYR A 88 2.38 2.08 22.51
C TYR A 88 2.23 0.55 22.48
N GLU A 89 1.08 0.05 22.09
CA GLU A 89 0.88 -1.38 21.88
C GLU A 89 1.67 -1.85 20.65
N GLN A 90 2.28 -3.02 20.81
CA GLN A 90 3.04 -3.63 19.72
C GLN A 90 2.19 -4.67 19.00
N ILE A 91 2.31 -4.69 17.68
CA ILE A 91 1.72 -5.71 16.83
C ILE A 91 2.76 -6.29 15.91
N GLU A 92 2.54 -7.52 15.47
CA GLU A 92 3.36 -8.17 14.43
C GLU A 92 2.57 -8.31 13.12
N LEU A 93 3.25 -8.09 12.00
CA LEU A 93 2.78 -8.40 10.66
C LEU A 93 3.70 -9.43 10.02
N SER A 94 3.13 -10.38 9.28
CA SER A 94 3.92 -11.26 8.44
C SER A 94 4.38 -10.55 7.17
N LYS A 95 5.41 -11.08 6.54
CA LYS A 95 5.90 -10.59 5.23
C LYS A 95 4.77 -10.52 4.18
N ASP A 96 3.90 -11.53 4.13
CA ASP A 96 2.78 -11.57 3.18
C ASP A 96 1.79 -10.40 3.39
N GLN A 97 1.62 -9.93 4.62
CA GLN A 97 0.74 -8.81 4.95
C GLN A 97 1.36 -7.45 4.55
N LEU A 98 2.65 -7.39 4.31
CA LEU A 98 3.33 -6.16 3.85
C LEU A 98 3.18 -5.91 2.35
N ASN A 99 2.74 -6.89 1.56
CA ASN A 99 2.53 -6.75 0.11
C ASN A 99 3.77 -6.18 -0.61
N ASP A 100 4.93 -6.84 -0.44
CA ASP A 100 6.23 -6.48 -1.05
C ASP A 100 6.77 -5.09 -0.63
N LYS A 101 6.32 -4.55 0.51
CA LYS A 101 6.79 -3.25 1.02
C LYS A 101 7.92 -3.37 2.05
N GLU A 102 8.38 -4.58 2.35
CA GLU A 102 9.39 -4.83 3.37
C GLU A 102 10.71 -4.09 3.13
N LEU A 103 11.13 -3.99 1.86
CA LEU A 103 12.36 -3.28 1.48
C LEU A 103 12.24 -1.75 1.52
N LEU A 104 11.04 -1.23 1.79
CA LEU A 104 10.77 0.18 1.96
C LEU A 104 10.57 0.57 3.45
N LEU A 105 10.75 -0.39 4.37
CA LEU A 105 10.64 -0.16 5.80
C LEU A 105 12.03 0.12 6.41
N LYS A 106 12.11 1.24 7.09
CA LYS A 106 13.29 1.67 7.85
C LYS A 106 12.95 1.77 9.33
N PRO A 107 13.83 1.35 10.26
CA PRO A 107 13.60 1.50 11.70
C PRO A 107 13.18 2.92 12.07
N ASN A 108 12.22 3.03 12.98
CA ASN A 108 11.59 4.27 13.44
C ASN A 108 10.75 5.03 12.38
N GLN A 109 10.45 4.41 11.25
CA GLN A 109 9.60 5.00 10.23
C GLN A 109 8.13 4.93 10.63
N GLU A 110 7.43 6.06 10.50
CA GLU A 110 5.98 6.10 10.66
C GLU A 110 5.28 5.50 9.44
N VAL A 111 4.27 4.68 9.71
CA VAL A 111 3.40 4.05 8.72
C VAL A 111 1.95 4.19 9.18
N THR A 112 1.01 4.10 8.26
CA THR A 112 -0.41 4.05 8.59
C THR A 112 -0.94 2.64 8.38
N LEU A 113 -1.48 2.02 9.42
CA LEU A 113 -2.18 0.74 9.31
C LEU A 113 -3.69 0.95 9.23
N SER A 114 -4.31 0.28 8.28
CA SER A 114 -5.76 0.17 8.17
C SER A 114 -6.22 -1.01 9.01
N MET A 115 -6.98 -0.74 10.07
CA MET A 115 -7.44 -1.74 11.04
C MET A 115 -8.92 -2.06 10.81
N TYR A 116 -9.27 -3.33 10.86
CA TYR A 116 -10.65 -3.79 10.88
C TYR A 116 -10.87 -4.77 12.03
N LYS A 117 -11.79 -4.43 12.95
CA LYS A 117 -12.07 -5.23 14.17
C LYS A 117 -10.78 -5.59 14.95
N GLY A 118 -9.86 -4.61 15.08
CA GLY A 118 -8.59 -4.80 15.79
C GLY A 118 -7.51 -5.57 15.03
N LYS A 119 -7.74 -5.93 13.76
CA LYS A 119 -6.76 -6.63 12.93
C LYS A 119 -6.25 -5.72 11.80
N PRO A 120 -4.95 -5.70 11.54
CA PRO A 120 -4.40 -4.97 10.41
C PRO A 120 -4.78 -5.66 9.10
N ILE A 121 -5.22 -4.87 8.10
CA ILE A 121 -5.65 -5.36 6.79
C ILE A 121 -4.86 -4.74 5.64
N ASP A 122 -4.24 -3.58 5.84
CA ASP A 122 -3.38 -2.92 4.86
C ASP A 122 -2.38 -2.01 5.56
N ILE A 123 -1.21 -1.84 4.95
CA ILE A 123 -0.17 -0.91 5.37
C ILE A 123 0.05 0.15 4.29
N GLN A 124 0.05 1.42 4.71
CA GLN A 124 0.35 2.57 3.88
C GLN A 124 1.66 3.20 4.35
N LEU A 125 2.64 3.24 3.45
CA LEU A 125 3.91 3.93 3.68
C LEU A 125 3.77 5.44 3.40
N PRO A 126 4.65 6.28 3.94
CA PRO A 126 4.79 7.67 3.49
C PRO A 126 5.00 7.72 1.98
N ALA A 127 4.58 8.79 1.33
CA ALA A 127 4.72 8.94 -0.12
C ALA A 127 6.18 8.87 -0.59
N THR A 128 7.10 9.30 0.27
CA THR A 128 8.55 9.24 0.02
C THR A 128 9.30 8.78 1.26
N ILE A 129 10.43 8.12 1.05
CA ILE A 129 11.37 7.72 2.11
C ILE A 129 12.80 8.12 1.72
N ASN A 130 13.65 8.29 2.73
CA ASN A 130 15.07 8.55 2.54
C ASN A 130 15.85 7.31 2.95
N LEU A 131 16.60 6.71 2.00
CA LEU A 131 17.45 5.55 2.24
C LEU A 131 18.92 5.87 1.96
N LEU A 132 19.79 5.29 2.76
CA LEU A 132 21.24 5.34 2.57
C LEU A 132 21.65 4.32 1.50
N VAL A 133 22.45 4.74 0.53
CA VAL A 133 23.09 3.85 -0.45
C VAL A 133 24.26 3.13 0.22
N THR A 134 24.18 1.82 0.29
CA THR A 134 25.21 0.96 0.91
C THR A 134 26.15 0.34 -0.11
N HIS A 135 25.71 0.17 -1.35
CA HIS A 135 26.53 -0.33 -2.44
C HIS A 135 26.17 0.35 -3.75
N SER A 136 27.18 0.75 -4.51
CA SER A 136 27.04 1.39 -5.82
C SER A 136 28.03 0.79 -6.79
N GLU A 137 27.54 0.19 -7.87
CA GLU A 137 28.44 -0.30 -8.92
C GLU A 137 29.21 0.87 -9.54
N PRO A 138 30.51 0.68 -9.85
CA PRO A 138 31.27 1.69 -10.57
C PRO A 138 30.63 1.95 -11.93
N ALA A 139 30.54 3.21 -12.30
CA ALA A 139 30.01 3.65 -13.59
C ALA A 139 30.91 3.13 -14.75
N VAL A 140 30.63 1.92 -15.23
CA VAL A 140 31.30 1.40 -16.43
C VAL A 140 30.64 2.03 -17.63
N LYS A 141 31.37 2.89 -18.34
CA LYS A 141 31.03 3.35 -19.69
C LYS A 141 31.14 2.17 -20.64
N GLY A 142 30.10 1.37 -20.77
CA GLY A 142 30.02 0.24 -21.69
C GLY A 142 28.79 0.36 -22.57
N ASP A 143 28.99 0.46 -23.85
CA ASP A 143 28.21 0.14 -25.07
C ASP A 143 26.67 0.31 -25.13
N SER A 144 25.98 0.85 -24.14
CA SER A 144 24.57 1.24 -24.29
C SER A 144 24.44 2.75 -24.34
N VAL A 145 24.18 3.26 -25.50
CA VAL A 145 24.10 4.70 -25.86
C VAL A 145 22.99 5.47 -25.10
N ASN A 146 22.24 4.83 -24.19
CA ASN A 146 21.03 5.42 -23.61
C ASN A 146 20.78 5.22 -22.10
N SER A 147 21.68 4.66 -21.30
CA SER A 147 21.42 4.60 -19.85
C SER A 147 22.34 5.52 -19.05
N ASN A 148 21.83 6.71 -18.71
CA ASN A 148 22.46 7.61 -17.74
C ASN A 148 22.25 7.15 -16.28
N ASN A 149 21.76 5.94 -16.07
CA ASN A 149 21.44 5.37 -14.77
C ASN A 149 22.30 4.15 -14.47
N LYS A 150 22.55 3.94 -13.19
CA LYS A 150 23.19 2.74 -12.63
C LYS A 150 22.36 2.15 -11.50
N GLU A 151 22.63 0.89 -11.17
CA GLU A 151 22.01 0.21 -10.06
C GLU A 151 22.75 0.47 -8.76
N VAL A 152 21.99 0.72 -7.69
CA VAL A 152 22.53 0.83 -6.32
C VAL A 152 21.69 0.01 -5.37
N THR A 153 22.33 -0.45 -4.28
CA THR A 153 21.64 -1.14 -3.17
C THR A 153 21.57 -0.20 -1.97
N CYS A 154 20.39 -0.10 -1.36
CA CYS A 154 20.15 0.69 -0.18
C CYS A 154 20.29 -0.10 1.13
N GLU A 155 20.31 0.59 2.27
CA GLU A 155 20.44 0.02 3.62
C GLU A 155 19.37 -1.05 3.97
N THR A 156 18.20 -0.99 3.32
CA THR A 156 17.11 -1.96 3.49
C THR A 156 17.24 -3.18 2.58
N GLY A 157 18.25 -3.24 1.72
CA GLY A 157 18.42 -4.26 0.69
C GLY A 157 17.65 -3.94 -0.61
N LEU A 158 16.97 -2.79 -0.68
CA LEU A 158 16.31 -2.35 -1.91
C LEU A 158 17.35 -2.02 -2.98
N THR A 159 17.17 -2.62 -4.16
CA THR A 159 17.97 -2.32 -5.35
C THR A 159 17.15 -1.43 -6.29
N ILE A 160 17.73 -0.32 -6.74
CA ILE A 160 17.03 0.71 -7.51
C ILE A 160 17.96 1.38 -8.54
N GLN A 161 17.38 1.82 -9.65
CA GLN A 161 18.07 2.59 -10.69
C GLN A 161 18.16 4.06 -10.32
N VAL A 162 19.38 4.61 -10.35
CA VAL A 162 19.66 6.01 -10.00
C VAL A 162 20.60 6.65 -11.04
N PRO A 163 20.66 7.98 -11.13
CA PRO A 163 21.64 8.66 -11.96
C PRO A 163 23.08 8.29 -11.62
N MET A 164 23.97 8.34 -12.61
CA MET A 164 25.40 7.91 -12.50
C MET A 164 26.18 8.63 -11.40
N PHE A 165 25.78 9.84 -10.98
CA PHE A 165 26.49 10.63 -9.98
C PHE A 165 26.19 10.23 -8.53
N ILE A 166 25.28 9.29 -8.29
CA ILE A 166 24.99 8.78 -6.94
C ILE A 166 26.07 7.81 -6.52
N GLU A 167 26.64 8.02 -5.33
CA GLU A 167 27.73 7.22 -4.78
C GLU A 167 27.33 6.48 -3.51
N GLU A 168 28.18 5.59 -3.04
CA GLU A 168 28.03 4.96 -1.73
C GLU A 168 28.05 6.03 -0.63
N ASN A 169 27.23 5.85 0.39
CA ASN A 169 26.96 6.76 1.49
C ASN A 169 26.11 8.00 1.11
N ASP A 170 25.68 8.14 -0.13
CA ASP A 170 24.65 9.12 -0.46
C ASP A 170 23.30 8.72 0.15
N VAL A 171 22.53 9.71 0.60
CA VAL A 171 21.14 9.52 1.02
C VAL A 171 20.25 9.92 -0.15
N ILE A 172 19.39 9.00 -0.57
CA ILE A 172 18.48 9.23 -1.70
C ILE A 172 17.03 9.21 -1.24
N LYS A 173 16.23 10.10 -1.81
CA LYS A 173 14.78 10.13 -1.64
C LYS A 173 14.13 9.29 -2.72
N ILE A 174 13.24 8.40 -2.30
CA ILE A 174 12.56 7.42 -3.14
C ILE A 174 11.06 7.62 -3.04
N ASP A 175 10.35 7.57 -4.17
CA ASP A 175 8.91 7.43 -4.23
C ASP A 175 8.52 5.99 -3.84
N THR A 176 7.72 5.84 -2.78
CA THR A 176 7.36 4.52 -2.25
C THR A 176 6.32 3.79 -3.11
N LYS A 177 5.60 4.50 -3.96
CA LYS A 177 4.56 3.95 -4.83
C LYS A 177 5.12 3.44 -6.15
N ALA A 178 5.98 4.27 -6.77
CA ALA A 178 6.63 3.95 -8.04
C ALA A 178 7.93 3.15 -7.84
N ILE A 179 8.45 3.08 -6.60
CA ILE A 179 9.77 2.52 -6.24
C ILE A 179 10.84 3.13 -7.17
N SER A 180 10.90 4.45 -7.18
CA SER A 180 11.77 5.20 -8.09
C SER A 180 12.52 6.31 -7.37
N TYR A 181 13.74 6.58 -7.85
CA TYR A 181 14.57 7.68 -7.37
C TYR A 181 13.92 9.04 -7.68
N ILE A 182 13.94 9.94 -6.70
CA ILE A 182 13.46 11.33 -6.86
C ILE A 182 14.65 12.29 -6.86
N THR A 183 15.46 12.28 -5.80
CA THR A 183 16.58 13.20 -5.63
C THR A 183 17.58 12.68 -4.59
N ARG A 184 18.78 13.21 -4.59
CA ARG A 184 19.73 13.09 -3.48
C ARG A 184 19.38 14.10 -2.39
N VAL A 185 19.49 13.72 -1.12
CA VAL A 185 19.17 14.55 0.06
C VAL A 185 20.43 15.16 0.65
#